data_805ebc781647cf3a13448a780254a8ac
#
_entry.id   805ebc781647cf3a13448a780254a8ac
#
_cell.length_a   1.000
_cell.length_b   1.000
_cell.length_c   1.000
_cell.angle_alpha   90.00
_cell.angle_beta   90.00
_cell.angle_gamma   90.00
#
_symmetry.space_group_name_H-M   'P 1'
#
loop_
_entity.id
_entity.type
_entity.pdbx_description
1 polymer ?
#
loop_
_entity_poly.entity_id
_entity_poly.type
_entity_poly.pdbx_seq_one_letter_code
_entity_poly.pdbx_strand_id
1 'polypeptide(L)'
;MALDLPEAVAAYLAAEEAKDADALSRCFTEDGTVHDEGQDYHGRDSIRQWKQAADANYRYVLQTVNVQTLGDLVTVRARLTGEFPGSPVELDHIFKLSNDKIASLEIRS
;
A
#
# COMPACT_ATOMS: atom_id res chain seq x y z
N MET A 1 -13.32 -17.14 0.12
CA MET A 1 -14.01 -16.14 0.94
C MET A 1 -13.33 -14.78 0.77
N ALA A 2 -14.09 -13.77 0.46
CA ALA A 2 -13.54 -12.43 0.29
C ALA A 2 -13.18 -11.84 1.66
N LEU A 3 -12.04 -11.15 1.74
CA LEU A 3 -11.67 -10.41 2.93
C LEU A 3 -12.49 -9.12 2.99
N ASP A 4 -12.90 -8.77 4.21
CA ASP A 4 -13.69 -7.57 4.44
C ASP A 4 -12.74 -6.38 4.56
N LEU A 5 -12.64 -5.59 3.49
CA LEU A 5 -11.73 -4.46 3.42
C LEU A 5 -12.50 -3.16 3.25
N PRO A 6 -12.10 -2.08 3.93
CA PRO A 6 -12.59 -0.75 3.60
C PRO A 6 -12.33 -0.45 2.13
N GLU A 7 -13.23 0.32 1.53
CA GLU A 7 -13.18 0.59 0.09
C GLU A 7 -11.85 1.18 -0.37
N ALA A 8 -11.30 2.13 0.39
CA ALA A 8 -10.03 2.76 0.03
C ALA A 8 -8.87 1.76 0.04
N VAL A 9 -8.87 0.82 0.99
CA VAL A 9 -7.82 -0.20 1.08
C VAL A 9 -7.99 -1.20 -0.06
N ALA A 10 -9.21 -1.62 -0.36
CA ALA A 10 -9.47 -2.51 -1.49
C ALA A 10 -9.05 -1.87 -2.81
N ALA A 11 -9.34 -0.57 -2.98
CA ALA A 11 -8.94 0.16 -4.17
C ALA A 11 -7.41 0.28 -4.28
N TYR A 12 -6.73 0.48 -3.14
CA TYR A 12 -5.27 0.51 -3.10
C TYR A 12 -4.69 -0.82 -3.59
N LEU A 13 -5.19 -1.93 -3.06
CA LEU A 13 -4.67 -3.26 -3.43
C LEU A 13 -4.96 -3.58 -4.89
N ALA A 14 -6.11 -3.17 -5.41
CA ALA A 14 -6.43 -3.36 -6.83
C ALA A 14 -5.50 -2.54 -7.72
N ALA A 15 -5.20 -1.29 -7.35
CA ALA A 15 -4.28 -0.43 -8.09
C ALA A 15 -2.85 -0.99 -8.02
N GLU A 16 -2.46 -1.55 -6.87
CA GLU A 16 -1.18 -2.21 -6.70
C GLU A 16 -1.03 -3.38 -7.67
N GLU A 17 -2.04 -4.22 -7.76
CA GLU A 17 -2.03 -5.37 -8.66
C GLU A 17 -1.98 -4.93 -10.12
N ALA A 18 -2.70 -3.87 -10.47
CA ALA A 18 -2.75 -3.33 -11.82
C ALA A 18 -1.50 -2.53 -12.19
N LYS A 19 -0.60 -2.24 -11.22
CA LYS A 19 0.56 -1.38 -11.40
C LYS A 19 0.16 0.02 -11.87
N ASP A 20 -0.96 0.51 -11.35
CA ASP A 20 -1.53 1.80 -11.69
C ASP A 20 -1.21 2.81 -10.58
N ALA A 21 -0.06 3.46 -10.71
CA ALA A 21 0.41 4.40 -9.69
C ALA A 21 -0.51 5.61 -9.52
N ASP A 22 -1.13 6.06 -10.62
CA ASP A 22 -2.05 7.18 -10.56
C ASP A 22 -3.31 6.82 -9.77
N ALA A 23 -3.94 5.69 -10.09
CA ALA A 23 -5.11 5.22 -9.34
C ALA A 23 -4.78 4.99 -7.87
N LEU A 24 -3.59 4.41 -7.58
CA LEU A 24 -3.14 4.17 -6.22
C LEU A 24 -3.02 5.48 -5.44
N SER A 25 -2.43 6.50 -6.04
CA SER A 25 -2.25 7.79 -5.37
C SER A 25 -3.59 8.45 -5.04
N ARG A 26 -4.61 8.23 -5.86
CA ARG A 26 -5.94 8.79 -5.63
C ARG A 26 -6.71 8.11 -4.49
N CYS A 27 -6.22 6.98 -3.98
CA CYS A 27 -6.80 6.35 -2.80
C CYS A 27 -6.44 7.11 -1.52
N PHE A 28 -5.48 8.03 -1.59
CA PHE A 28 -5.01 8.81 -0.45
C PHE A 28 -5.71 10.16 -0.36
N THR A 29 -5.70 10.75 0.84
CA THR A 29 -6.06 12.16 0.98
C THR A 29 -5.05 13.01 0.25
N GLU A 30 -5.38 14.29 0.00
CA GLU A 30 -4.47 15.21 -0.72
C GLU A 30 -3.12 15.33 -0.01
N ASP A 31 -3.11 15.28 1.31
CA ASP A 31 -1.92 15.39 2.13
C ASP A 31 -1.49 14.04 2.71
N GLY A 32 -1.91 12.95 2.08
CA GLY A 32 -1.56 11.61 2.52
C GLY A 32 -0.06 11.38 2.52
N THR A 33 0.39 10.44 3.35
CA THR A 33 1.81 10.14 3.51
C THR A 33 2.05 8.64 3.44
N VAL A 34 3.14 8.25 2.80
CA VAL A 34 3.64 6.88 2.81
C VAL A 34 5.00 6.86 3.52
N HIS A 35 5.16 5.92 4.46
CA HIS A 35 6.44 5.66 5.13
C HIS A 35 6.92 4.28 4.67
N ASP A 36 8.01 4.24 3.94
CA ASP A 36 8.55 3.02 3.38
C ASP A 36 10.07 3.08 3.34
N GLU A 37 10.72 2.03 3.83
CA GLU A 37 12.18 1.90 3.82
C GLU A 37 12.90 3.11 4.45
N GLY A 38 12.33 3.64 5.53
CA GLY A 38 12.91 4.78 6.24
C GLY A 38 12.74 6.12 5.54
N GLN A 39 11.94 6.17 4.49
CA GLN A 39 11.65 7.38 3.72
C GLN A 39 10.19 7.76 3.85
N ASP A 40 9.92 9.05 3.80
CA ASP A 40 8.56 9.58 3.82
C ASP A 40 8.23 10.20 2.47
N TYR A 41 7.04 9.89 1.98
CA TYR A 41 6.52 10.42 0.71
C TYR A 41 5.21 11.14 1.03
N HIS A 42 5.21 12.46 0.90
CA HIS A 42 4.11 13.31 1.32
C HIS A 42 3.37 13.88 0.12
N GLY A 43 2.06 13.72 0.09
CA GLY A 43 1.19 14.20 -0.98
C GLY A 43 1.07 13.20 -2.14
N ARG A 44 -0.01 13.35 -2.90
CA ARG A 44 -0.33 12.39 -3.98
C ARG A 44 0.74 12.30 -5.05
N ASP A 45 1.35 13.43 -5.43
CA ASP A 45 2.41 13.41 -6.45
C ASP A 45 3.62 12.60 -5.99
N SER A 46 4.05 12.80 -4.75
CA SER A 46 5.16 12.04 -4.18
C SER A 46 4.83 10.56 -4.07
N ILE A 47 3.60 10.25 -3.67
CA ILE A 47 3.14 8.86 -3.56
C ILE A 47 3.11 8.19 -4.93
N ARG A 48 2.63 8.89 -5.96
CA ARG A 48 2.64 8.36 -7.32
C ARG A 48 4.06 8.08 -7.80
N GLN A 49 4.99 9.01 -7.55
CA GLN A 49 6.39 8.83 -7.92
C GLN A 49 7.04 7.66 -7.18
N TRP A 50 6.74 7.52 -5.88
CA TRP A 50 7.20 6.38 -5.09
C TRP A 50 6.75 5.06 -5.70
N LYS A 51 5.47 4.97 -6.06
CA LYS A 51 4.92 3.74 -6.63
C LYS A 51 5.51 3.45 -8.00
N GLN A 52 5.66 4.47 -8.84
CA GLN A 52 6.28 4.31 -10.16
C GLN A 52 7.70 3.79 -10.04
N ALA A 53 8.48 4.33 -9.11
CA ALA A 53 9.85 3.88 -8.89
C ALA A 53 9.90 2.44 -8.38
N ALA A 54 9.00 2.07 -7.46
CA ALA A 54 8.95 0.72 -6.95
C ALA A 54 8.61 -0.29 -8.06
N ASP A 55 7.64 0.05 -8.90
CA ASP A 55 7.23 -0.83 -10.00
C ASP A 55 8.30 -0.93 -11.09
N ALA A 56 9.08 0.13 -11.30
CA ALA A 56 10.16 0.13 -12.29
C ALA A 56 11.36 -0.68 -11.80
N ASN A 57 11.64 -0.64 -10.49
CA ASN A 57 12.84 -1.28 -9.92
C ASN A 57 12.64 -2.75 -9.58
N TYR A 58 11.40 -3.15 -9.26
CA TYR A 58 11.13 -4.50 -8.78
C TYR A 58 9.90 -5.07 -9.47
N ARG A 59 10.01 -6.32 -9.89
CA ARG A 59 8.86 -7.09 -10.37
C ARG A 59 8.42 -8.01 -9.25
N TYR A 60 7.18 -7.82 -8.79
CA TYR A 60 6.67 -8.63 -7.69
C TYR A 60 5.16 -8.77 -7.76
N VAL A 61 4.69 -9.79 -7.06
CA VAL A 61 3.25 -10.03 -6.85
C VAL A 61 2.99 -9.87 -5.36
N LEU A 62 1.95 -9.15 -5.01
CA LEU A 62 1.53 -8.95 -3.63
C LEU A 62 0.32 -9.83 -3.36
N GLN A 63 0.42 -10.65 -2.31
CA GLN A 63 -0.65 -11.53 -1.88
C GLN A 63 -1.05 -11.17 -0.45
N THR A 64 -2.34 -10.89 -0.23
CA THR A 64 -2.84 -10.59 1.10
C THR A 64 -2.87 -11.87 1.93
N VAL A 65 -2.21 -11.85 3.08
CA VAL A 65 -2.11 -12.98 3.99
C VAL A 65 -3.11 -12.85 5.13
N ASN A 66 -3.24 -11.65 5.70
CA ASN A 66 -4.09 -11.40 6.84
C ASN A 66 -4.52 -9.95 6.90
N VAL A 67 -5.68 -9.68 7.47
CA VAL A 67 -6.21 -8.32 7.64
C VAL A 67 -6.71 -8.18 9.07
N GLN A 68 -6.29 -7.09 9.73
CA GLN A 68 -6.81 -6.71 11.05
C GLN A 68 -7.32 -5.27 10.97
N THR A 69 -8.51 -5.03 11.51
CA THR A 69 -9.10 -3.70 11.54
C THR A 69 -9.35 -3.30 12.99
N LEU A 70 -8.88 -2.11 13.35
CA LEU A 70 -9.09 -1.54 14.67
C LEU A 70 -9.39 -0.05 14.51
N GLY A 71 -10.67 0.31 14.55
CA GLY A 71 -11.09 1.68 14.30
C GLY A 71 -10.65 2.14 12.90
N ASP A 72 -9.90 3.23 12.85
CA ASP A 72 -9.41 3.79 11.59
C ASP A 72 -8.14 3.11 11.07
N LEU A 73 -7.60 2.17 11.82
CA LEU A 73 -6.38 1.46 11.43
C LEU A 73 -6.72 0.11 10.80
N VAL A 74 -6.18 -0.11 9.61
CA VAL A 74 -6.31 -1.39 8.92
C VAL A 74 -4.91 -1.89 8.63
N THR A 75 -4.56 -3.03 9.18
CA THR A 75 -3.25 -3.64 8.95
C THR A 75 -3.43 -4.83 8.02
N VAL A 76 -2.77 -4.75 6.87
CA VAL A 76 -2.77 -5.82 5.87
C VAL A 76 -1.38 -6.44 5.88
N ARG A 77 -1.30 -7.71 6.29
CA ARG A 77 -0.05 -8.43 6.13
C ARG A 77 -0.03 -9.02 4.73
N ALA A 78 1.01 -8.70 3.99
CA ALA A 78 1.12 -9.08 2.60
C ALA A 78 2.43 -9.83 2.36
N ARG A 79 2.36 -10.84 1.49
CA ARG A 79 3.55 -11.53 1.00
C ARG A 79 3.89 -11.00 -0.37
N LEU A 80 5.12 -10.52 -0.53
CA LEU A 80 5.63 -10.05 -1.80
C LEU A 80 6.61 -11.08 -2.34
N THR A 81 6.33 -11.58 -3.53
CA THR A 81 7.15 -12.59 -4.20
C THR A 81 7.57 -12.04 -5.55
N GLY A 82 8.86 -12.05 -5.85
CA GLY A 82 9.31 -11.53 -7.12
C GLY A 82 10.80 -11.58 -7.30
N GLU A 83 11.28 -10.80 -8.26
CA GLU A 83 12.68 -10.74 -8.64
C GLU A 83 13.40 -9.64 -7.87
N PHE A 84 13.59 -9.86 -6.56
CA PHE A 84 14.33 -8.93 -5.71
C PHE A 84 15.05 -9.71 -4.61
N PRO A 85 16.13 -9.13 -4.05
CA PRO A 85 16.85 -9.77 -2.96
C PRO A 85 15.96 -10.00 -1.75
N GLY A 86 16.00 -11.19 -1.18
CA GLY A 86 15.21 -11.54 0.00
C GLY A 86 13.81 -12.06 -0.28
N SER A 87 13.41 -12.14 -1.55
CA SER A 87 12.09 -12.68 -1.92
C SER A 87 11.95 -14.16 -1.54
N PRO A 88 10.77 -14.60 -1.03
CA PRO A 88 9.63 -13.78 -0.68
C PRO A 88 9.79 -13.08 0.67
N VAL A 89 9.12 -11.95 0.84
CA VAL A 89 9.08 -11.27 2.14
C VAL A 89 7.63 -11.01 2.54
N GLU A 90 7.38 -10.97 3.84
CA GLU A 90 6.09 -10.55 4.37
C GLU A 90 6.25 -9.21 5.04
N LEU A 91 5.36 -8.28 4.69
CA LEU A 91 5.37 -6.93 5.19
C LEU A 91 3.99 -6.55 5.71
N ASP A 92 3.97 -5.74 6.75
CA ASP A 92 2.74 -5.15 7.24
C ASP A 92 2.51 -3.81 6.55
N HIS A 93 1.33 -3.67 5.97
CA HIS A 93 0.85 -2.42 5.40
C HIS A 93 -0.17 -1.85 6.38
N ILE A 94 0.20 -0.79 7.08
CA ILE A 94 -0.64 -0.18 8.12
C ILE A 94 -1.26 1.07 7.54
N PHE A 95 -2.58 0.99 7.27
CA PHE A 95 -3.35 2.08 6.69
C PHE A 95 -4.09 2.82 7.78
N LYS A 96 -3.98 4.14 7.81
CA LYS A 96 -4.83 4.99 8.65
C LYS A 96 -5.82 5.69 7.74
N LEU A 97 -7.11 5.56 8.03
CA LEU A 97 -8.16 6.09 7.18
C LEU A 97 -8.68 7.42 7.70
N SER A 98 -9.12 8.28 6.78
CA SER A 98 -9.76 9.54 7.09
C SER A 98 -10.73 9.87 5.97
N ASN A 99 -12.02 10.03 6.30
CA ASN A 99 -13.06 10.39 5.31
C ASN A 99 -13.05 9.50 4.07
N ASP A 100 -13.04 8.19 4.28
CA ASP A 100 -13.06 7.18 3.21
C ASP A 100 -11.83 7.18 2.30
N LYS A 101 -10.76 7.84 2.73
CA LYS A 101 -9.48 7.85 2.03
C LYS A 101 -8.37 7.41 2.98
N ILE A 102 -7.21 7.12 2.41
CA ILE A 102 -6.04 6.73 3.20
C ILE A 102 -5.29 8.00 3.58
N ALA A 103 -5.20 8.28 4.88
CA ALA A 103 -4.44 9.43 5.39
C ALA A 103 -2.95 9.10 5.48
N SER A 104 -2.62 7.85 5.83
CA SER A 104 -1.22 7.43 5.86
C SER A 104 -1.12 5.93 5.64
N LEU A 105 0.03 5.52 5.13
CA LEU A 105 0.41 4.13 4.97
C LEU A 105 1.82 3.97 5.49
N GLU A 106 2.00 3.03 6.40
CA GLU A 106 3.33 2.64 6.87
C GLU A 106 3.58 1.20 6.45
N ILE A 107 4.70 0.96 5.79
CA ILE A 107 5.10 -0.38 5.36
C ILE A 107 6.32 -0.80 6.18
N ARG A 108 6.23 -1.95 6.86
CA ARG A 108 7.33 -2.45 7.67
C ARG A 108 7.32 -3.97 7.78
N SER A 109 8.47 -4.51 8.07
CA SER A 109 8.65 -5.95 8.24
C SER A 109 8.14 -6.48 9.57
#